data_91af257442a692e36cfc06c728fb8c3b
#
_entry.id   91af257442a692e36cfc06c728fb8c3b
#
_cell.length_a   1.000
_cell.length_b   1.000
_cell.length_c   1.000
_cell.angle_alpha   90.00
_cell.angle_beta   90.00
_cell.angle_gamma   90.00
#
_symmetry.space_group_name_H-M   'P 1'
#
loop_
_entity.id
_entity.type
_entity.pdbx_description
1 polymer ?
#
loop_
_entity_poly.entity_id
_entity_poly.type
_entity_poly.pdbx_seq_one_letter_code
_entity_poly.pdbx_strand_id
1 'polypeptide(L)'
;MNPVGRQALVTTPTPVKRTFTLLAVHAHPDDESSGTGGLLRLAAEQGHTTVLVTCTNGDLGDVKDRRLRLQPREHPADRQHLAAVRHAELQKAAAILGVTHLYPLGYRDSGMQGWETNMEPHAFAQAQVEDVAGQLVQIMRQHRPDVVVTYDENGGYGHPDHIMTHRVTMAALEATADATRFPESGAPWQVRKVYYTAWARSDALRALKMMHLLRRKTCLRDPDFDPQSIGCPDELITTRVPVRPVLRTKWQALFTHRSQMHQFDFFWWFVRLTGPWLYQYESFRCVCSPSPLQGPESDVFAGL
;
A
#
# COMPACT_ATOMS: atom_id res chain seq x y z
N MET A 1 63.11 30.92 16.87
CA MET A 1 62.12 30.61 15.82
C MET A 1 61.47 29.28 16.16
N ASN A 2 60.26 29.31 16.67
CA ASN A 2 59.52 28.08 17.00
C ASN A 2 58.74 27.59 15.76
N PRO A 3 58.78 26.30 15.42
CA PRO A 3 57.95 25.77 14.34
C PRO A 3 56.52 25.57 14.86
N VAL A 4 55.57 26.26 14.23
CA VAL A 4 54.12 26.10 14.46
C VAL A 4 53.73 24.70 13.96
N GLY A 5 53.34 23.81 14.90
CA GLY A 5 52.83 22.50 14.59
C GLY A 5 51.49 22.59 13.84
N ARG A 6 51.42 22.04 12.62
CA ARG A 6 50.18 21.82 11.88
C ARG A 6 49.38 20.70 12.58
N GLN A 7 48.31 21.09 13.28
CA GLN A 7 47.30 20.13 13.71
C GLN A 7 46.60 19.56 12.47
N ALA A 8 46.76 18.26 12.26
CA ALA A 8 45.97 17.52 11.24
C ALA A 8 44.51 17.50 11.65
N LEU A 9 43.64 18.07 10.81
CA LEU A 9 42.21 17.96 10.96
C LEU A 9 41.82 16.49 10.81
N VAL A 10 41.48 15.82 11.91
CA VAL A 10 40.87 14.48 11.90
C VAL A 10 39.44 14.67 11.40
N THR A 11 39.22 14.43 10.12
CA THR A 11 37.88 14.34 9.55
C THR A 11 37.24 13.03 10.03
N THR A 12 36.32 13.13 10.99
CA THR A 12 35.45 12.00 11.34
C THR A 12 34.67 11.62 10.10
N PRO A 13 34.70 10.33 9.67
CA PRO A 13 33.94 9.88 8.52
C PRO A 13 32.47 10.10 8.80
N THR A 14 31.77 10.76 7.87
CA THR A 14 30.32 10.90 7.94
C THR A 14 29.72 9.49 8.00
N PRO A 15 28.82 9.20 8.96
CA PRO A 15 28.22 7.87 9.06
C PRO A 15 27.52 7.54 7.75
N VAL A 16 27.89 6.44 7.13
CA VAL A 16 27.22 5.94 5.92
C VAL A 16 25.76 5.64 6.31
N LYS A 17 24.83 6.41 5.77
CA LYS A 17 23.40 6.21 6.02
C LYS A 17 23.03 4.82 5.47
N ARG A 18 22.59 3.93 6.36
CA ARG A 18 22.14 2.59 5.96
C ARG A 18 20.89 2.73 5.09
N THR A 19 20.89 2.08 3.93
CA THR A 19 19.74 2.01 3.03
C THR A 19 19.02 0.68 3.24
N PHE A 20 17.69 0.73 3.21
CA PHE A 20 16.82 -0.43 3.34
C PHE A 20 16.00 -0.63 2.06
N THR A 21 15.37 -1.79 1.93
CA THR A 21 14.41 -2.06 0.86
C THR A 21 13.02 -2.27 1.46
N LEU A 22 12.06 -1.48 0.99
CA LEU A 22 10.63 -1.57 1.30
C LEU A 22 9.90 -2.22 0.13
N LEU A 23 9.17 -3.30 0.38
CA LEU A 23 8.24 -3.91 -0.56
C LEU A 23 6.80 -3.66 -0.09
N ALA A 24 5.98 -3.04 -0.93
CA ALA A 24 4.54 -2.93 -0.74
C ALA A 24 3.81 -3.83 -1.74
N VAL A 25 2.88 -4.66 -1.26
CA VAL A 25 2.07 -5.56 -2.09
C VAL A 25 0.61 -5.17 -1.95
N HIS A 26 0.02 -4.69 -3.05
CA HIS A 26 -1.34 -4.20 -3.14
C HIS A 26 -2.18 -4.95 -4.18
N ALA A 27 -3.50 -4.91 -4.02
CA ALA A 27 -4.44 -5.60 -4.89
C ALA A 27 -4.68 -4.84 -6.20
N HIS A 28 -4.99 -3.54 -6.12
CA HIS A 28 -5.42 -2.76 -7.28
C HIS A 28 -4.55 -1.52 -7.52
N PRO A 29 -4.51 -1.02 -8.77
CA PRO A 29 -3.97 0.32 -9.04
C PRO A 29 -4.82 1.38 -8.31
N ASP A 30 -4.24 2.12 -7.39
CA ASP A 30 -4.70 3.18 -6.49
C ASP A 30 -4.52 2.85 -4.99
N ASP A 31 -4.49 1.57 -4.61
CA ASP A 31 -4.26 1.14 -3.23
C ASP A 31 -2.90 1.62 -2.69
N GLU A 32 -1.86 1.61 -3.53
CA GLU A 32 -0.53 2.09 -3.17
C GLU A 32 -0.56 3.56 -2.74
N SER A 33 -1.34 4.37 -3.45
CA SER A 33 -1.46 5.80 -3.19
C SER A 33 -2.29 6.08 -1.95
N SER A 34 -3.37 5.30 -1.72
CA SER A 34 -4.26 5.46 -0.58
C SER A 34 -3.68 4.90 0.72
N GLY A 35 -3.15 3.67 0.69
CA GLY A 35 -2.70 2.93 1.86
C GLY A 35 -1.25 3.19 2.29
N THR A 36 -0.35 3.37 1.33
CA THR A 36 1.11 3.44 1.57
C THR A 36 1.82 4.57 0.84
N GLY A 37 1.09 5.48 0.20
CA GLY A 37 1.68 6.52 -0.65
C GLY A 37 2.61 7.46 0.11
N GLY A 38 2.28 7.80 1.35
CA GLY A 38 3.15 8.59 2.22
C GLY A 38 4.40 7.83 2.64
N LEU A 39 4.25 6.57 3.03
CA LEU A 39 5.37 5.70 3.42
C LEU A 39 6.34 5.48 2.25
N LEU A 40 5.82 5.13 1.06
CA LEU A 40 6.65 4.96 -0.15
C LEU A 40 7.43 6.23 -0.47
N ARG A 41 6.75 7.39 -0.42
CA ARG A 41 7.41 8.68 -0.70
C ARG A 41 8.47 9.01 0.32
N LEU A 42 8.21 8.84 1.61
CA LEU A 42 9.20 9.07 2.67
C LEU A 42 10.41 8.15 2.54
N ALA A 43 10.18 6.87 2.26
CA ALA A 43 11.26 5.90 2.04
C ALA A 43 12.14 6.33 0.85
N ALA A 44 11.53 6.74 -0.27
CA ALA A 44 12.26 7.24 -1.44
C ALA A 44 13.07 8.50 -1.14
N GLU A 45 12.50 9.49 -0.41
CA GLU A 45 13.21 10.72 0.00
C GLU A 45 14.37 10.43 0.96
N GLN A 46 14.27 9.37 1.74
CA GLN A 46 15.34 8.91 2.62
C GLN A 46 16.44 8.13 1.88
N GLY A 47 16.26 7.84 0.59
CA GLY A 47 17.21 7.08 -0.23
C GLY A 47 17.08 5.56 -0.08
N HIS A 48 15.95 5.07 0.45
CA HIS A 48 15.65 3.65 0.49
C HIS A 48 15.16 3.14 -0.87
N THR A 49 15.38 1.85 -1.16
CA THR A 49 14.81 1.20 -2.33
C THR A 49 13.33 0.89 -2.06
N THR A 50 12.46 1.29 -2.98
CA THR A 50 11.03 1.03 -2.90
C THR A 50 10.59 0.11 -4.03
N VAL A 51 9.96 -1.01 -3.68
CA VAL A 51 9.41 -2.00 -4.60
C VAL A 51 7.90 -2.03 -4.40
N LEU A 52 7.15 -1.90 -5.49
CA LEU A 52 5.70 -1.93 -5.48
C LEU A 52 5.21 -3.09 -6.34
N VAL A 53 4.41 -3.96 -5.77
CA VAL A 53 3.65 -4.99 -6.48
C VAL A 53 2.18 -4.63 -6.45
N THR A 54 1.52 -4.72 -7.61
CA THR A 54 0.07 -4.59 -7.75
C THR A 54 -0.45 -5.87 -8.40
N CYS A 55 -1.32 -6.60 -7.71
CA CYS A 55 -1.71 -7.95 -8.13
C CYS A 55 -2.65 -7.95 -9.32
N THR A 56 -3.65 -7.07 -9.34
CA THR A 56 -4.67 -7.06 -10.40
C THR A 56 -4.58 -5.84 -11.29
N ASN A 57 -5.28 -5.90 -12.42
CA ASN A 57 -5.43 -4.78 -13.34
C ASN A 57 -6.50 -3.78 -12.88
N GLY A 58 -7.34 -4.13 -11.90
CA GLY A 58 -8.46 -3.33 -11.45
C GLY A 58 -9.53 -3.12 -12.52
N ASP A 59 -9.72 -4.09 -13.41
CA ASP A 59 -10.53 -3.99 -14.62
C ASP A 59 -12.06 -4.08 -14.37
N LEU A 60 -12.47 -4.22 -13.10
CA LEU A 60 -13.87 -4.15 -12.66
C LEU A 60 -14.19 -2.92 -11.80
N GLY A 61 -13.23 -2.01 -11.61
CA GLY A 61 -13.44 -0.79 -10.84
C GLY A 61 -14.54 0.12 -11.40
N ASP A 62 -15.15 0.89 -10.51
CA ASP A 62 -16.13 1.93 -10.90
C ASP A 62 -15.47 3.02 -11.74
N VAL A 63 -16.00 3.28 -12.94
CA VAL A 63 -15.46 4.34 -13.82
C VAL A 63 -16.01 5.70 -13.40
N LYS A 64 -15.19 6.54 -12.77
CA LYS A 64 -15.55 7.90 -12.35
C LYS A 64 -15.30 8.95 -13.45
N ASP A 65 -14.36 8.72 -14.36
CA ASP A 65 -14.15 9.59 -15.51
C ASP A 65 -15.16 9.30 -16.64
N ARG A 66 -16.24 10.08 -16.66
CA ARG A 66 -17.34 9.92 -17.64
C ARG A 66 -16.88 10.06 -19.10
N ARG A 67 -15.72 10.64 -19.37
CA ARG A 67 -15.18 10.77 -20.72
C ARG A 67 -14.77 9.43 -21.32
N LEU A 68 -14.40 8.46 -20.46
CA LEU A 68 -14.03 7.11 -20.90
C LEU A 68 -15.21 6.34 -21.46
N ARG A 69 -16.45 6.61 -21.01
CA ARG A 69 -17.70 5.94 -21.45
C ARG A 69 -17.63 4.41 -21.33
N LEU A 70 -16.87 3.90 -20.36
CA LEU A 70 -16.70 2.46 -20.13
C LEU A 70 -17.69 1.95 -19.10
N GLN A 71 -18.17 0.73 -19.31
CA GLN A 71 -19.09 -0.01 -18.45
C GLN A 71 -18.55 -1.44 -18.24
N PRO A 72 -17.43 -1.61 -17.51
CA PRO A 72 -16.69 -2.87 -17.45
C PRO A 72 -17.49 -4.03 -16.83
N ARG A 73 -18.51 -3.73 -16.02
CA ARG A 73 -19.41 -4.73 -15.45
C ARG A 73 -20.37 -5.32 -16.49
N GLU A 74 -20.85 -4.47 -17.41
CA GLU A 74 -21.84 -4.82 -18.42
C GLU A 74 -21.17 -5.32 -19.71
N HIS A 75 -20.01 -4.76 -20.05
CA HIS A 75 -19.30 -5.02 -21.30
C HIS A 75 -17.88 -5.54 -21.05
N PRO A 76 -17.61 -6.85 -21.21
CA PRO A 76 -16.29 -7.42 -21.01
C PRO A 76 -15.17 -6.78 -21.84
N ALA A 77 -15.46 -6.26 -23.03
CA ALA A 77 -14.49 -5.54 -23.86
C ALA A 77 -13.97 -4.27 -23.19
N ASP A 78 -14.80 -3.60 -22.37
CA ASP A 78 -14.41 -2.39 -21.65
C ASP A 78 -13.42 -2.69 -20.51
N ARG A 79 -13.39 -3.92 -20.01
CA ARG A 79 -12.46 -4.34 -18.94
C ARG A 79 -11.01 -4.21 -19.41
N GLN A 80 -10.70 -4.68 -20.62
CA GLN A 80 -9.34 -4.55 -21.18
C GLN A 80 -8.93 -3.09 -21.37
N HIS A 81 -9.87 -2.25 -21.81
CA HIS A 81 -9.60 -0.83 -21.95
C HIS A 81 -9.36 -0.16 -20.59
N LEU A 82 -10.21 -0.45 -19.60
CA LEU A 82 -10.03 0.06 -18.24
C LEU A 82 -8.71 -0.40 -17.62
N ALA A 83 -8.33 -1.67 -17.80
CA ALA A 83 -7.04 -2.20 -17.36
C ALA A 83 -5.87 -1.39 -17.93
N ALA A 84 -5.88 -1.09 -19.24
CA ALA A 84 -4.84 -0.28 -19.87
C ALA A 84 -4.78 1.16 -19.33
N VAL A 85 -5.93 1.78 -19.07
CA VAL A 85 -6.02 3.11 -18.47
C VAL A 85 -5.44 3.09 -17.07
N ARG A 86 -5.89 2.15 -16.20
CA ARG A 86 -5.44 2.03 -14.81
C ARG A 86 -3.95 1.68 -14.70
N HIS A 87 -3.43 0.87 -15.63
CA HIS A 87 -1.99 0.61 -15.70
C HIS A 87 -1.17 1.88 -15.96
N ALA A 88 -1.61 2.72 -16.92
CA ALA A 88 -0.95 4.00 -17.19
C ALA A 88 -1.05 4.99 -16.01
N GLU A 89 -2.16 4.98 -15.29
CA GLU A 89 -2.35 5.77 -14.07
C GLU A 89 -1.41 5.29 -12.95
N LEU A 90 -1.31 3.96 -12.72
CA LEU A 90 -0.41 3.34 -11.76
C LEU A 90 1.07 3.70 -12.03
N GLN A 91 1.52 3.64 -13.28
CA GLN A 91 2.89 4.02 -13.65
C GLN A 91 3.19 5.47 -13.27
N LYS A 92 2.24 6.38 -13.52
CA LYS A 92 2.39 7.81 -13.16
C LYS A 92 2.37 8.01 -11.65
N ALA A 93 1.48 7.32 -10.92
CA ALA A 93 1.40 7.38 -9.47
C ALA A 93 2.70 6.86 -8.83
N ALA A 94 3.20 5.71 -9.28
CA ALA A 94 4.46 5.13 -8.83
C ALA A 94 5.64 6.09 -9.04
N ALA A 95 5.72 6.74 -10.20
CA ALA A 95 6.77 7.75 -10.48
C ALA A 95 6.67 8.96 -9.52
N ILE A 96 5.46 9.47 -9.24
CA ILE A 96 5.23 10.56 -8.29
C ILE A 96 5.67 10.17 -6.88
N LEU A 97 5.38 8.93 -6.46
CA LEU A 97 5.75 8.41 -5.15
C LEU A 97 7.25 8.09 -5.03
N GLY A 98 7.98 8.03 -6.13
CA GLY A 98 9.40 7.70 -6.16
C GLY A 98 9.65 6.20 -6.05
N VAL A 99 8.72 5.37 -6.52
CA VAL A 99 8.87 3.91 -6.57
C VAL A 99 10.02 3.54 -7.49
N THR A 100 10.98 2.75 -6.97
CA THR A 100 12.19 2.33 -7.71
C THR A 100 11.86 1.19 -8.68
N HIS A 101 11.05 0.23 -8.23
CA HIS A 101 10.67 -0.95 -9.02
C HIS A 101 9.18 -1.20 -8.91
N LEU A 102 8.50 -1.29 -10.05
CA LEU A 102 7.06 -1.54 -10.15
C LEU A 102 6.80 -2.88 -10.85
N TYR A 103 6.02 -3.73 -10.21
CA TYR A 103 5.63 -5.07 -10.68
C TYR A 103 4.11 -5.24 -10.73
N PRO A 104 3.43 -4.89 -11.82
CA PRO A 104 2.05 -5.27 -12.02
C PRO A 104 1.98 -6.75 -12.44
N LEU A 105 1.30 -7.59 -11.64
CA LEU A 105 1.20 -9.02 -11.93
C LEU A 105 0.15 -9.34 -13.00
N GLY A 106 -0.80 -8.43 -13.22
CA GLY A 106 -1.73 -8.51 -14.36
C GLY A 106 -2.90 -9.46 -14.18
N TYR A 107 -3.20 -9.92 -12.96
CA TYR A 107 -4.41 -10.71 -12.71
C TYR A 107 -5.67 -9.90 -12.95
N ARG A 108 -6.79 -10.62 -13.22
CA ARG A 108 -8.10 -10.00 -13.38
C ARG A 108 -8.68 -9.65 -12.02
N ASP A 109 -9.25 -8.46 -11.93
CA ASP A 109 -10.03 -8.01 -10.78
C ASP A 109 -11.22 -8.96 -10.56
N SER A 110 -11.45 -9.35 -9.31
CA SER A 110 -12.56 -10.26 -8.95
C SER A 110 -13.87 -9.51 -8.70
N GLY A 111 -13.80 -8.18 -8.54
CA GLY A 111 -14.93 -7.36 -8.11
C GLY A 111 -15.23 -7.48 -6.62
N MET A 112 -16.24 -6.75 -6.17
CA MET A 112 -16.64 -6.73 -4.77
C MET A 112 -17.21 -8.07 -4.31
N GLN A 113 -17.12 -8.32 -3.01
CA GLN A 113 -17.66 -9.52 -2.39
C GLN A 113 -19.13 -9.76 -2.81
N GLY A 114 -19.43 -10.99 -3.22
CA GLY A 114 -20.76 -11.41 -3.62
C GLY A 114 -21.11 -11.13 -5.09
N TRP A 115 -20.18 -10.56 -5.88
CA TRP A 115 -20.41 -10.45 -7.32
C TRP A 115 -20.15 -11.80 -8.01
N GLU A 116 -20.90 -12.07 -9.09
CA GLU A 116 -20.71 -13.29 -9.89
C GLU A 116 -19.28 -13.41 -10.43
N THR A 117 -18.64 -12.29 -10.72
CA THR A 117 -17.25 -12.21 -11.20
C THR A 117 -16.23 -12.80 -10.22
N ASN A 118 -16.55 -12.92 -8.91
CA ASN A 118 -15.69 -13.58 -7.94
C ASN A 118 -15.43 -15.05 -8.28
N MET A 119 -16.38 -15.70 -9.01
CA MET A 119 -16.31 -17.11 -9.39
C MET A 119 -15.78 -17.32 -10.81
N GLU A 120 -15.43 -16.26 -11.54
CA GLU A 120 -14.83 -16.39 -12.88
C GLU A 120 -13.46 -17.09 -12.77
N PRO A 121 -13.14 -18.07 -13.64
CA PRO A 121 -11.92 -18.88 -13.51
C PRO A 121 -10.61 -18.07 -13.54
N HIS A 122 -10.64 -16.89 -14.13
CA HIS A 122 -9.48 -16.01 -14.25
C HIS A 122 -9.48 -14.88 -13.23
N ALA A 123 -10.48 -14.80 -12.33
CA ALA A 123 -10.50 -13.84 -11.25
C ALA A 123 -9.36 -14.10 -10.28
N PHE A 124 -8.73 -13.05 -9.76
CA PHE A 124 -7.60 -13.17 -8.85
C PHE A 124 -7.96 -13.98 -7.59
N ALA A 125 -9.18 -13.81 -7.07
CA ALA A 125 -9.68 -14.60 -5.94
C ALA A 125 -9.70 -16.11 -6.18
N GLN A 126 -9.67 -16.58 -7.45
CA GLN A 126 -9.63 -17.99 -7.84
C GLN A 126 -8.21 -18.46 -8.22
N ALA A 127 -7.21 -17.58 -8.22
CA ALA A 127 -5.83 -17.95 -8.55
C ALA A 127 -5.26 -18.94 -7.54
N GLN A 128 -4.37 -19.82 -8.01
CA GLN A 128 -3.65 -20.73 -7.12
C GLN A 128 -2.65 -19.94 -6.27
N VAL A 129 -2.77 -20.06 -4.96
CA VAL A 129 -1.92 -19.31 -4.01
C VAL A 129 -0.43 -19.56 -4.27
N GLU A 130 -0.05 -20.81 -4.55
CA GLU A 130 1.34 -21.20 -4.77
C GLU A 130 1.93 -20.56 -6.03
N ASP A 131 1.16 -20.44 -7.12
CA ASP A 131 1.63 -19.84 -8.37
C ASP A 131 1.90 -18.34 -8.21
N VAL A 132 1.00 -17.63 -7.51
CA VAL A 132 1.19 -16.20 -7.22
C VAL A 132 2.30 -15.98 -6.21
N ALA A 133 2.38 -16.83 -5.18
CA ALA A 133 3.46 -16.78 -4.19
C ALA A 133 4.82 -16.96 -4.84
N GLY A 134 4.96 -17.87 -5.84
CA GLY A 134 6.19 -18.05 -6.59
C GLY A 134 6.67 -16.79 -7.30
N GLN A 135 5.76 -16.00 -7.91
CA GLN A 135 6.09 -14.71 -8.52
C GLN A 135 6.58 -13.71 -7.45
N LEU A 136 5.93 -13.66 -6.29
CA LEU A 136 6.35 -12.80 -5.18
C LEU A 136 7.70 -13.25 -4.59
N VAL A 137 7.96 -14.55 -4.48
CA VAL A 137 9.24 -15.10 -4.03
C VAL A 137 10.38 -14.65 -4.94
N GLN A 138 10.18 -14.71 -6.26
CA GLN A 138 11.16 -14.22 -7.21
C GLN A 138 11.50 -12.75 -6.98
N ILE A 139 10.48 -11.90 -6.82
CA ILE A 139 10.64 -10.46 -6.54
C ILE A 139 11.34 -10.25 -5.18
N MET A 140 10.92 -10.97 -4.13
CA MET A 140 11.49 -10.84 -2.78
C MET A 140 12.97 -11.29 -2.75
N ARG A 141 13.32 -12.39 -3.39
CA ARG A 141 14.72 -12.86 -3.44
C ARG A 141 15.60 -11.96 -4.30
N GLN A 142 15.05 -11.36 -5.36
CA GLN A 142 15.76 -10.40 -6.19
C GLN A 142 16.06 -9.10 -5.44
N HIS A 143 15.08 -8.53 -4.74
CA HIS A 143 15.18 -7.21 -4.11
C HIS A 143 15.55 -7.26 -2.62
N ARG A 144 15.44 -8.42 -1.99
CA ARG A 144 15.82 -8.66 -0.57
C ARG A 144 15.20 -7.61 0.37
N PRO A 145 13.86 -7.47 0.41
CA PRO A 145 13.23 -6.45 1.22
C PRO A 145 13.48 -6.67 2.72
N ASP A 146 13.88 -5.60 3.41
CA ASP A 146 13.95 -5.58 4.86
C ASP A 146 12.55 -5.49 5.48
N VAL A 147 11.66 -4.75 4.82
CA VAL A 147 10.29 -4.50 5.26
C VAL A 147 9.31 -4.86 4.14
N VAL A 148 8.26 -5.60 4.50
CA VAL A 148 7.11 -5.90 3.62
C VAL A 148 5.85 -5.31 4.22
N VAL A 149 5.04 -4.66 3.38
CA VAL A 149 3.72 -4.13 3.74
C VAL A 149 2.66 -4.74 2.85
N THR A 150 1.57 -5.23 3.45
CA THR A 150 0.40 -5.78 2.76
C THR A 150 -0.88 -5.53 3.57
N TYR A 151 -1.97 -6.21 3.27
CA TYR A 151 -3.22 -6.13 4.05
C TYR A 151 -3.24 -7.13 5.21
N ASP A 152 -4.21 -6.95 6.11
CA ASP A 152 -4.56 -7.96 7.11
C ASP A 152 -5.33 -9.14 6.49
N GLU A 153 -5.64 -10.13 7.31
CA GLU A 153 -6.34 -11.36 6.94
C GLU A 153 -7.74 -11.14 6.37
N ASN A 154 -8.38 -10.02 6.71
CA ASN A 154 -9.67 -9.60 6.16
C ASN A 154 -9.53 -8.67 4.93
N GLY A 155 -8.30 -8.39 4.48
CA GLY A 155 -8.07 -7.46 3.37
C GLY A 155 -8.51 -6.02 3.68
N GLY A 156 -8.50 -5.63 4.96
CA GLY A 156 -8.92 -4.32 5.44
C GLY A 156 -10.44 -4.14 5.53
N TYR A 157 -11.20 -4.50 4.50
CA TYR A 157 -12.66 -4.31 4.45
C TYR A 157 -13.42 -5.45 3.72
N GLY A 158 -12.78 -6.59 3.53
CA GLY A 158 -13.44 -7.79 2.98
C GLY A 158 -13.44 -7.90 1.45
N HIS A 159 -12.64 -7.10 0.73
CA HIS A 159 -12.52 -7.27 -0.72
C HIS A 159 -11.81 -8.60 -1.05
N PRO A 160 -12.37 -9.46 -1.95
CA PRO A 160 -11.78 -10.76 -2.27
C PRO A 160 -10.30 -10.67 -2.71
N ASP A 161 -9.95 -9.69 -3.53
CA ASP A 161 -8.59 -9.50 -4.01
C ASP A 161 -7.62 -9.02 -2.92
N HIS A 162 -8.08 -8.22 -1.95
CA HIS A 162 -7.26 -7.83 -0.81
C HIS A 162 -6.97 -9.02 0.10
N ILE A 163 -7.99 -9.87 0.35
CA ILE A 163 -7.83 -11.13 1.11
C ILE A 163 -6.85 -12.05 0.38
N MET A 164 -6.99 -12.19 -0.94
CA MET A 164 -6.08 -13.00 -1.74
C MET A 164 -4.66 -12.43 -1.73
N THR A 165 -4.49 -11.11 -1.84
CA THR A 165 -3.18 -10.43 -1.74
C THR A 165 -2.51 -10.71 -0.41
N HIS A 166 -3.26 -10.67 0.71
CA HIS A 166 -2.74 -11.09 2.01
C HIS A 166 -2.25 -12.55 1.96
N ARG A 167 -3.11 -13.48 1.52
CA ARG A 167 -2.81 -14.92 1.49
C ARG A 167 -1.55 -15.24 0.69
N VAL A 168 -1.44 -14.69 -0.51
CA VAL A 168 -0.28 -14.94 -1.39
C VAL A 168 0.99 -14.29 -0.86
N THR A 169 0.88 -13.12 -0.22
CA THR A 169 2.03 -12.45 0.39
C THR A 169 2.55 -13.23 1.60
N MET A 170 1.67 -13.74 2.46
CA MET A 170 2.08 -14.55 3.61
C MET A 170 2.72 -15.87 3.16
N ALA A 171 2.14 -16.56 2.16
CA ALA A 171 2.73 -17.76 1.58
C ALA A 171 4.11 -17.50 0.94
N ALA A 172 4.25 -16.35 0.26
CA ALA A 172 5.53 -15.93 -0.31
C ALA A 172 6.59 -15.62 0.76
N LEU A 173 6.21 -14.99 1.87
CA LEU A 173 7.13 -14.70 2.98
C LEU A 173 7.71 -15.98 3.59
N GLU A 174 6.89 -17.00 3.80
CA GLU A 174 7.33 -18.32 4.28
C GLU A 174 8.26 -18.99 3.25
N ALA A 175 7.85 -19.02 1.98
CA ALA A 175 8.60 -19.66 0.91
C ALA A 175 9.92 -18.94 0.59
N THR A 176 9.98 -17.61 0.74
CA THR A 176 11.18 -16.81 0.46
C THR A 176 12.35 -17.21 1.37
N ALA A 177 12.08 -17.56 2.62
CA ALA A 177 13.09 -17.99 3.59
C ALA A 177 13.52 -19.47 3.41
N ASP A 178 12.73 -20.29 2.74
CA ASP A 178 12.96 -21.73 2.57
C ASP A 178 13.75 -22.01 1.27
N ALA A 179 14.97 -22.54 1.40
CA ALA A 179 15.83 -22.88 0.28
C ALA A 179 15.26 -23.98 -0.62
N THR A 180 14.34 -24.81 -0.11
CA THR A 180 13.77 -25.95 -0.85
C THR A 180 12.58 -25.54 -1.73
N ARG A 181 11.95 -24.40 -1.43
CA ARG A 181 10.84 -23.86 -2.23
C ARG A 181 11.36 -22.87 -3.26
N PHE A 182 10.92 -23.01 -4.50
CA PHE A 182 11.29 -22.14 -5.64
C PHE A 182 12.82 -21.95 -5.77
N PRO A 183 13.63 -23.02 -5.84
CA PRO A 183 15.09 -22.91 -5.86
C PRO A 183 15.62 -22.13 -7.07
N GLU A 184 14.86 -22.09 -8.19
CA GLU A 184 15.15 -21.33 -9.39
C GLU A 184 15.03 -19.81 -9.21
N SER A 185 14.32 -19.36 -8.18
CA SER A 185 14.09 -17.93 -7.89
C SER A 185 15.27 -17.26 -7.16
N GLY A 186 16.37 -17.96 -6.95
CA GLY A 186 17.60 -17.44 -6.32
C GLY A 186 17.73 -17.80 -4.83
N ALA A 187 18.74 -17.22 -4.18
CA ALA A 187 19.08 -17.53 -2.80
C ALA A 187 17.97 -17.10 -1.82
N PRO A 188 17.70 -17.90 -0.78
CA PRO A 188 16.71 -17.57 0.25
C PRO A 188 16.95 -16.21 0.88
N TRP A 189 15.86 -15.56 1.28
CA TRP A 189 15.90 -14.27 1.96
C TRP A 189 14.92 -14.24 3.12
N GLN A 190 15.36 -13.78 4.28
CA GLN A 190 14.50 -13.57 5.44
C GLN A 190 14.11 -12.09 5.55
N VAL A 191 12.83 -11.79 5.32
CA VAL A 191 12.25 -10.46 5.59
C VAL A 191 12.29 -10.19 7.09
N ARG A 192 12.70 -8.99 7.47
CA ARG A 192 12.94 -8.65 8.87
C ARG A 192 11.68 -8.12 9.58
N LYS A 193 10.89 -7.30 8.88
CA LYS A 193 9.63 -6.77 9.42
C LYS A 193 8.48 -6.92 8.42
N VAL A 194 7.32 -7.27 8.93
CA VAL A 194 6.08 -7.37 8.15
C VAL A 194 5.01 -6.53 8.81
N TYR A 195 4.34 -5.71 8.00
CA TYR A 195 3.27 -4.83 8.43
C TYR A 195 2.00 -5.06 7.63
N TYR A 196 0.86 -4.95 8.30
CA TYR A 196 -0.43 -4.81 7.68
C TYR A 196 -0.83 -3.34 7.64
N THR A 197 -1.34 -2.88 6.49
CA THR A 197 -1.99 -1.58 6.40
C THR A 197 -3.19 -1.56 7.33
N ALA A 198 -3.39 -0.44 8.02
CA ALA A 198 -4.51 -0.30 8.94
C ALA A 198 -5.08 1.12 8.86
N TRP A 199 -6.40 1.21 8.94
CA TRP A 199 -7.07 2.48 9.13
C TRP A 199 -7.56 2.54 10.57
N ALA A 200 -6.91 3.34 11.40
CA ALA A 200 -7.26 3.44 12.81
C ALA A 200 -8.73 3.81 12.98
N ARG A 201 -9.45 3.08 13.81
CA ARG A 201 -10.89 3.28 14.04
C ARG A 201 -11.22 4.70 14.46
N SER A 202 -10.42 5.27 15.34
CA SER A 202 -10.59 6.67 15.78
C SER A 202 -10.46 7.66 14.62
N ASP A 203 -9.56 7.43 13.66
CA ASP A 203 -9.37 8.29 12.47
C ASP A 203 -10.55 8.12 11.51
N ALA A 204 -11.01 6.88 11.27
CA ALA A 204 -12.19 6.57 10.47
C ALA A 204 -13.45 7.27 11.01
N LEU A 205 -13.71 7.11 12.30
CA LEU A 205 -14.87 7.75 12.96
C LEU A 205 -14.76 9.28 12.94
N ARG A 206 -13.56 9.83 13.08
CA ARG A 206 -13.32 11.28 12.99
C ARG A 206 -13.65 11.82 11.60
N ALA A 207 -13.21 11.11 10.55
CA ALA A 207 -13.54 11.45 9.16
C ALA A 207 -15.06 11.37 8.91
N LEU A 208 -15.73 10.30 9.35
CA LEU A 208 -17.19 10.14 9.23
C LEU A 208 -17.96 11.24 9.96
N LYS A 209 -17.56 11.59 11.19
CA LYS A 209 -18.19 12.70 11.95
C LYS A 209 -18.02 14.03 11.22
N MET A 210 -16.84 14.29 10.64
CA MET A 210 -16.61 15.50 9.85
C MET A 210 -17.50 15.52 8.59
N MET A 211 -17.59 14.41 7.85
CA MET A 211 -18.49 14.30 6.69
C MET A 211 -19.95 14.50 7.10
N HIS A 212 -20.37 13.94 8.24
CA HIS A 212 -21.72 14.11 8.77
C HIS A 212 -22.01 15.58 9.12
N LEU A 213 -21.07 16.29 9.75
CA LEU A 213 -21.16 17.72 10.02
C LEU A 213 -21.33 18.54 8.73
N LEU A 214 -20.68 18.13 7.64
CA LEU A 214 -20.84 18.71 6.32
C LEU A 214 -22.11 18.25 5.59
N ARG A 215 -23.09 17.71 6.33
CA ARG A 215 -24.40 17.23 5.86
C ARG A 215 -24.34 16.16 4.76
N ARG A 216 -23.24 15.40 4.69
CA ARG A 216 -23.12 14.27 3.76
C ARG A 216 -23.84 13.03 4.32
N LYS A 217 -24.33 12.18 3.43
CA LYS A 217 -24.86 10.87 3.82
C LYS A 217 -23.70 10.03 4.33
N THR A 218 -23.79 9.54 5.56
CA THR A 218 -22.82 8.65 6.20
C THR A 218 -23.57 7.54 6.92
N CYS A 219 -22.92 6.41 7.17
CA CYS A 219 -23.45 5.32 7.98
C CYS A 219 -23.80 5.74 9.41
N LEU A 220 -23.29 6.86 9.91
CA LEU A 220 -23.67 7.42 11.22
C LEU A 220 -25.16 7.78 11.35
N ARG A 221 -25.92 7.78 10.25
CA ARG A 221 -27.38 7.98 10.26
C ARG A 221 -28.15 6.68 10.34
N ASP A 222 -27.49 5.56 10.16
CA ASP A 222 -28.10 4.25 10.27
C ASP A 222 -28.19 3.88 11.76
N PRO A 223 -29.40 3.62 12.29
CA PRO A 223 -29.58 3.20 13.67
C PRO A 223 -28.85 1.89 14.02
N ASP A 224 -28.62 1.02 13.02
CA ASP A 224 -28.00 -0.28 13.17
C ASP A 224 -26.47 -0.21 12.92
N PHE A 225 -25.92 0.98 12.68
CA PHE A 225 -24.48 1.15 12.47
C PHE A 225 -23.69 0.88 13.75
N ASP A 226 -22.88 -0.16 13.74
CA ASP A 226 -21.91 -0.43 14.79
C ASP A 226 -20.58 0.31 14.53
N PRO A 227 -20.20 1.29 15.37
CA PRO A 227 -18.90 1.95 15.25
C PRO A 227 -17.70 1.01 15.41
N GLN A 228 -17.90 -0.19 15.97
CA GLN A 228 -16.82 -1.18 16.09
C GLN A 228 -16.56 -1.95 14.80
N SER A 229 -17.49 -1.90 13.84
CA SER A 229 -17.34 -2.57 12.54
C SER A 229 -16.41 -1.82 11.58
N ILE A 230 -16.04 -0.56 11.86
CA ILE A 230 -15.22 0.24 10.96
C ILE A 230 -13.76 0.32 11.42
N GLY A 231 -12.85 0.17 10.50
CA GLY A 231 -11.41 0.33 10.72
C GLY A 231 -10.80 -0.70 11.67
N CYS A 232 -9.52 -0.55 11.91
CA CYS A 232 -8.76 -1.38 12.84
C CYS A 232 -8.86 -0.79 14.26
N PRO A 233 -9.05 -1.60 15.31
CA PRO A 233 -8.97 -1.14 16.69
C PRO A 233 -7.66 -0.39 16.97
N ASP A 234 -7.74 0.75 17.65
CA ASP A 234 -6.57 1.61 17.87
C ASP A 234 -5.46 0.92 18.67
N GLU A 235 -5.81 -0.02 19.55
CA GLU A 235 -4.89 -0.83 20.36
C GLU A 235 -4.05 -1.82 19.53
N LEU A 236 -4.51 -2.16 18.32
CA LEU A 236 -3.77 -3.01 17.38
C LEU A 236 -2.80 -2.21 16.50
N ILE A 237 -2.90 -0.88 16.49
CA ILE A 237 -2.00 -0.02 15.74
C ILE A 237 -0.66 0.07 16.45
N THR A 238 0.37 -0.53 15.87
CA THR A 238 1.72 -0.53 16.42
C THR A 238 2.59 0.59 15.89
N THR A 239 2.26 1.11 14.71
CA THR A 239 3.10 2.06 13.98
C THR A 239 2.24 3.12 13.32
N ARG A 240 2.59 4.40 13.55
CA ARG A 240 1.95 5.56 12.92
C ARG A 240 3.01 6.42 12.25
N VAL A 241 3.16 6.24 10.94
CA VAL A 241 4.14 6.99 10.14
C VAL A 241 3.62 8.40 9.86
N PRO A 242 4.33 9.47 10.27
CA PRO A 242 3.89 10.84 10.04
C PRO A 242 4.12 11.24 8.58
N VAL A 243 3.05 11.26 7.79
CA VAL A 243 3.11 11.53 6.34
C VAL A 243 2.82 12.98 5.97
N ARG A 244 2.59 13.85 6.96
CA ARG A 244 2.31 15.28 6.73
C ARG A 244 3.32 15.97 5.80
N PRO A 245 4.64 15.74 5.88
CA PRO A 245 5.61 16.37 4.99
C PRO A 245 5.39 16.04 3.51
N VAL A 246 4.91 14.82 3.21
CA VAL A 246 4.73 14.30 1.85
C VAL A 246 3.26 14.20 1.44
N LEU A 247 2.35 14.70 2.26
CA LEU A 247 0.91 14.55 2.04
C LEU A 247 0.44 15.11 0.70
N ARG A 248 1.03 16.21 0.26
CA ARG A 248 0.74 16.80 -1.06
C ARG A 248 1.08 15.84 -2.20
N THR A 249 2.25 15.20 -2.12
CA THR A 249 2.72 14.23 -3.10
C THR A 249 1.86 12.97 -3.10
N LYS A 250 1.50 12.47 -1.91
CA LYS A 250 0.55 11.36 -1.75
C LYS A 250 -0.78 11.65 -2.47
N TRP A 251 -1.38 12.82 -2.23
CA TRP A 251 -2.64 13.19 -2.90
C TRP A 251 -2.48 13.40 -4.39
N GLN A 252 -1.34 13.93 -4.84
CA GLN A 252 -1.05 14.05 -6.26
C GLN A 252 -1.01 12.67 -6.94
N ALA A 253 -0.40 11.67 -6.32
CA ALA A 253 -0.39 10.30 -6.81
C ALA A 253 -1.80 9.71 -6.83
N LEU A 254 -2.56 9.80 -5.74
CA LEU A 254 -3.93 9.29 -5.67
C LEU A 254 -4.83 9.90 -6.75
N PHE A 255 -4.79 11.22 -6.93
CA PHE A 255 -5.62 11.89 -7.96
C PHE A 255 -5.09 11.72 -9.39
N THR A 256 -3.98 11.01 -9.58
CA THR A 256 -3.55 10.54 -10.91
C THR A 256 -4.43 9.40 -11.41
N HIS A 257 -5.02 8.61 -10.51
CA HIS A 257 -5.99 7.55 -10.81
C HIS A 257 -7.37 8.13 -11.17
N ARG A 258 -7.43 8.89 -12.26
CA ARG A 258 -8.63 9.63 -12.69
C ARG A 258 -9.80 8.74 -13.04
N SER A 259 -9.53 7.54 -13.53
CA SER A 259 -10.58 6.56 -13.80
C SER A 259 -11.36 6.20 -12.53
N GLN A 260 -10.71 6.23 -11.35
CA GLN A 260 -11.25 5.86 -10.04
C GLN A 260 -11.59 7.07 -9.17
N MET A 261 -10.87 8.18 -9.32
CA MET A 261 -10.99 9.38 -8.49
C MET A 261 -11.33 10.59 -9.35
N HIS A 262 -12.58 11.04 -9.27
CA HIS A 262 -12.97 12.23 -10.02
C HIS A 262 -12.37 13.49 -9.39
N GLN A 263 -11.60 14.24 -10.19
CA GLN A 263 -11.11 15.55 -9.75
C GLN A 263 -12.30 16.51 -9.63
N PHE A 264 -12.29 17.33 -8.56
CA PHE A 264 -13.33 18.30 -8.22
C PHE A 264 -14.65 17.71 -7.68
N ASP A 265 -14.69 16.42 -7.34
CA ASP A 265 -15.80 15.90 -6.55
C ASP A 265 -15.67 16.33 -5.07
N PHE A 266 -16.69 15.97 -4.27
CA PHE A 266 -16.68 16.29 -2.85
C PHE A 266 -15.49 15.71 -2.13
N PHE A 267 -15.08 14.45 -2.43
CA PHE A 267 -13.95 13.81 -1.77
C PHE A 267 -12.63 14.54 -2.04
N TRP A 268 -12.42 15.02 -3.28
CA TRP A 268 -11.25 15.82 -3.64
C TRP A 268 -11.18 17.11 -2.81
N TRP A 269 -12.29 17.85 -2.71
CA TRP A 269 -12.36 19.07 -1.89
C TRP A 269 -12.21 18.77 -0.41
N PHE A 270 -12.86 17.70 0.08
CA PHE A 270 -12.80 17.28 1.47
C PHE A 270 -11.36 16.97 1.88
N VAL A 271 -10.64 16.12 1.12
CA VAL A 271 -9.25 15.77 1.38
C VAL A 271 -8.32 16.98 1.29
N ARG A 272 -8.52 17.87 0.31
CA ARG A 272 -7.72 19.07 0.14
C ARG A 272 -7.85 20.04 1.32
N LEU A 273 -9.04 20.17 1.87
CA LEU A 273 -9.34 21.10 2.98
C LEU A 273 -9.02 20.49 4.34
N THR A 274 -9.35 19.21 4.55
CA THR A 274 -9.25 18.56 5.87
C THR A 274 -8.04 17.63 5.99
N GLY A 275 -7.43 17.24 4.88
CA GLY A 275 -6.33 16.29 4.83
C GLY A 275 -5.19 16.60 5.79
N PRO A 276 -4.71 17.85 5.90
CA PRO A 276 -3.65 18.20 6.84
C PRO A 276 -3.94 17.91 8.32
N TRP A 277 -5.21 17.72 8.67
CA TRP A 277 -5.64 17.40 10.03
C TRP A 277 -6.13 15.96 10.20
N LEU A 278 -6.79 15.39 9.17
CA LEU A 278 -7.39 14.06 9.25
C LEU A 278 -6.44 12.94 8.81
N TYR A 279 -5.51 13.24 7.90
CA TYR A 279 -4.64 12.23 7.27
C TYR A 279 -3.15 12.51 7.54
N GLN A 280 -2.83 12.83 8.81
CA GLN A 280 -1.45 13.14 9.21
C GLN A 280 -0.56 11.90 9.27
N TYR A 281 -1.16 10.73 9.44
CA TYR A 281 -0.47 9.46 9.64
C TYR A 281 -0.97 8.41 8.67
N GLU A 282 -0.08 7.54 8.25
CA GLU A 282 -0.41 6.20 7.78
C GLU A 282 -0.18 5.23 8.92
N SER A 283 -1.18 4.40 9.19
CA SER A 283 -1.17 3.50 10.35
C SER A 283 -0.95 2.08 9.90
N PHE A 284 -0.19 1.32 10.70
CA PHE A 284 0.18 -0.06 10.41
C PHE A 284 0.13 -0.90 11.68
N ARG A 285 -0.10 -2.21 11.49
CA ARG A 285 0.05 -3.24 12.50
C ARG A 285 1.29 -4.08 12.17
N CYS A 286 2.33 -4.02 13.00
CA CYS A 286 3.49 -4.89 12.86
C CYS A 286 3.13 -6.31 13.30
N VAL A 287 3.35 -7.29 12.44
CA VAL A 287 3.03 -8.70 12.70
C VAL A 287 4.26 -9.60 12.75
N CYS A 288 5.39 -9.10 12.24
CA CYS A 288 6.70 -9.75 12.38
C CYS A 288 7.77 -8.68 12.62
N SER A 289 8.63 -8.92 13.60
CA SER A 289 9.78 -8.05 13.91
C SER A 289 10.89 -8.89 14.52
N PRO A 290 12.18 -8.58 14.26
CA PRO A 290 13.30 -9.31 14.84
C PRO A 290 13.41 -9.15 16.35
N SER A 291 12.81 -8.10 16.91
CA SER A 291 12.73 -7.84 18.35
C SER A 291 11.34 -7.34 18.71
N PRO A 292 10.87 -7.58 19.94
CA PRO A 292 9.61 -7.01 20.41
C PRO A 292 9.63 -5.48 20.29
N LEU A 293 8.52 -4.90 19.84
CA LEU A 293 8.39 -3.46 19.76
C LEU A 293 8.37 -2.85 21.17
N GLN A 294 9.16 -1.84 21.40
CA GLN A 294 9.27 -1.17 22.71
C GLN A 294 8.19 -0.09 22.93
N GLY A 295 7.20 -0.02 22.03
CA GLY A 295 6.12 0.95 22.05
C GLY A 295 5.67 1.31 20.64
N PRO A 296 4.81 2.31 20.48
CA PRO A 296 4.39 2.79 19.17
C PRO A 296 5.56 3.31 18.35
N GLU A 297 5.71 2.81 17.12
CA GLU A 297 6.73 3.28 16.18
C GLU A 297 6.22 4.42 15.32
N SER A 298 7.13 5.27 14.84
CA SER A 298 6.87 6.30 13.83
C SER A 298 7.62 6.05 12.51
N ASP A 299 8.38 4.97 12.45
CA ASP A 299 9.19 4.57 11.30
C ASP A 299 9.19 3.04 11.19
N VAL A 300 8.84 2.51 10.03
CA VAL A 300 8.82 1.05 9.78
C VAL A 300 10.22 0.43 9.78
N PHE A 301 11.26 1.24 9.61
CA PHE A 301 12.66 0.79 9.64
C PHE A 301 13.29 0.87 11.02
N ALA A 302 12.57 1.36 12.03
CA ALA A 302 13.09 1.46 13.38
C ALA A 302 13.58 0.10 13.89
N GLY A 303 14.76 0.07 14.53
CA GLY A 303 15.35 -1.15 15.08
C GLY A 303 15.93 -2.15 14.07
N LEU A 304 16.06 -1.79 12.78
CA LEU A 304 16.69 -2.61 11.73
C LEU A 304 18.19 -2.37 11.56
#